data_7af47e9faccc16e1e2e37f862abc211b
#
_entry.id   7af47e9faccc16e1e2e37f862abc211b
#
_cell.length_a   1.000
_cell.length_b   1.000
_cell.length_c   1.000
_cell.angle_alpha   90.00
_cell.angle_beta   90.00
_cell.angle_gamma   90.00
#
_symmetry.space_group_name_H-M   'P 1'
#
loop_
_entity.id
_entity.type
_entity.pdbx_description
1 polymer ?
#
loop_
_entity_poly.entity_id
_entity_poly.type
_entity_poly.pdbx_seq_one_letter_code
_entity_poly.pdbx_strand_id
1 'polypeptide(L)'
;MSAIVSAAVDIPLSLSSEKNYIVEVVLPGGSTSANIEDGRITAEGASQALATVVYYDGLGRPEQTARVGFTATGADLLSTVGYDEAGREYRQGLPTPVSGNNGCYVNPSTYGQTAQSYYGDTYLYRETLYENSPLSRTVGVKNPGAVWNAHPKTAAYRCNTAGEVVLFRISSDGVQRVGRYTPGALYVTRETDEDGIWQESFTDKSGRVVMTRQGNGYDTYYIYDDHGRLCYVLPPMAVDGMYNTGNYPDSHTLLQQYAYLYKYDDRGNCIGKRLPGCKSIQMIYDRANRLVMSQDGNQQSESLWTITKYDALSRVLYTYETDPLQSPPDLYRYCRERRFVEERADSYTAWPGMGYSL
;
A
#
# COMPACT_ATOMS: atom_id res chain seq x y z
N MET A 1 -46.77 12.13 32.72
CA MET A 1 -45.66 11.16 32.63
C MET A 1 -45.52 10.76 31.18
N SER A 2 -44.58 11.29 30.49
CA SER A 2 -44.26 10.87 29.11
C SER A 2 -43.44 9.59 29.22
N ALA A 3 -43.99 8.46 28.76
CA ALA A 3 -43.21 7.22 28.66
C ALA A 3 -42.15 7.44 27.58
N ILE A 4 -40.90 7.48 28.01
CA ILE A 4 -39.78 7.35 27.09
C ILE A 4 -39.83 5.89 26.60
N VAL A 5 -40.36 5.67 25.40
CA VAL A 5 -40.20 4.38 24.73
C VAL A 5 -38.72 4.28 24.38
N SER A 6 -37.99 3.50 25.17
CA SER A 6 -36.61 3.12 24.81
C SER A 6 -36.69 2.38 23.48
N ALA A 7 -36.08 2.91 22.44
CA ALA A 7 -35.98 2.21 21.17
C ALA A 7 -35.19 0.91 21.44
N ALA A 8 -35.82 -0.25 21.23
CA ALA A 8 -35.18 -1.54 21.30
C ALA A 8 -34.99 -2.06 19.88
N VAL A 9 -33.81 -2.47 19.55
CA VAL A 9 -33.52 -3.19 18.30
C VAL A 9 -34.02 -4.63 18.46
N ASP A 10 -34.69 -5.14 17.44
CA ASP A 10 -35.23 -6.47 17.36
C ASP A 10 -34.98 -7.06 15.96
N ILE A 11 -33.97 -7.94 15.85
CA ILE A 11 -33.57 -8.57 14.60
C ILE A 11 -33.91 -10.06 14.65
N PRO A 12 -34.78 -10.57 13.75
CA PRO A 12 -35.06 -12.01 13.70
C PRO A 12 -33.86 -12.78 13.15
N LEU A 13 -33.57 -13.94 13.76
CA LEU A 13 -32.55 -14.88 13.33
C LEU A 13 -33.14 -16.26 13.06
N SER A 14 -32.74 -16.90 11.96
CA SER A 14 -33.08 -18.27 11.60
C SER A 14 -31.81 -19.09 11.36
N LEU A 15 -31.06 -19.35 12.42
CA LEU A 15 -29.74 -19.99 12.33
C LEU A 15 -29.84 -21.47 11.96
N SER A 16 -28.98 -21.95 11.06
CA SER A 16 -28.91 -23.35 10.65
C SER A 16 -28.19 -24.18 11.67
N SER A 17 -28.91 -25.08 12.35
CA SER A 17 -28.36 -25.95 13.42
C SER A 17 -27.36 -27.00 12.92
N GLU A 18 -27.34 -27.31 11.63
CA GLU A 18 -26.46 -28.31 11.00
C GLU A 18 -25.07 -27.76 10.63
N LYS A 19 -24.83 -26.48 10.84
CA LYS A 19 -23.58 -25.80 10.52
C LYS A 19 -22.99 -25.16 11.76
N ASN A 20 -21.66 -25.13 11.84
CA ASN A 20 -20.96 -24.31 12.83
C ASN A 20 -21.06 -22.84 12.41
N TYR A 21 -21.35 -21.96 13.35
CA TYR A 21 -21.46 -20.53 13.08
C TYR A 21 -20.98 -19.68 14.25
N ILE A 22 -20.65 -18.44 13.93
CA ILE A 22 -20.43 -17.35 14.90
C ILE A 22 -21.36 -16.21 14.53
N VAL A 23 -22.03 -15.64 15.53
CA VAL A 23 -22.84 -14.43 15.37
C VAL A 23 -22.09 -13.27 16.01
N GLU A 24 -21.81 -12.26 15.23
CA GLU A 24 -21.24 -11.00 15.69
C GLU A 24 -22.32 -9.91 15.63
N VAL A 25 -22.47 -9.17 16.73
CA VAL A 25 -23.42 -8.05 16.80
C VAL A 25 -22.67 -6.78 17.17
N VAL A 26 -22.73 -5.81 16.28
CA VAL A 26 -22.16 -4.49 16.50
C VAL A 26 -23.27 -3.50 16.82
N LEU A 27 -23.15 -2.82 17.97
CA LEU A 27 -24.09 -1.80 18.45
C LEU A 27 -23.47 -0.40 18.28
N PRO A 28 -23.81 0.33 17.20
CA PRO A 28 -23.33 1.71 17.03
C PRO A 28 -23.94 2.62 18.08
N GLY A 29 -23.15 3.44 18.76
CA GLY A 29 -23.66 4.48 19.67
C GLY A 29 -23.63 4.16 21.16
N GLY A 30 -22.86 3.14 21.60
CA GLY A 30 -22.55 2.96 23.02
C GLY A 30 -23.61 2.26 23.87
N SER A 31 -24.43 1.42 23.28
CA SER A 31 -25.34 0.51 24.01
C SER A 31 -24.53 -0.61 24.70
N THR A 32 -25.01 -1.09 25.83
CA THR A 32 -24.21 -1.88 26.77
C THR A 32 -24.23 -3.39 26.54
N SER A 33 -25.26 -3.94 25.89
CA SER A 33 -25.35 -5.39 25.62
C SER A 33 -26.39 -5.71 24.54
N ALA A 34 -26.11 -6.73 23.73
CA ALA A 34 -27.09 -7.42 22.92
C ALA A 34 -27.37 -8.80 23.52
N ASN A 35 -28.63 -9.22 23.51
CA ASN A 35 -29.03 -10.56 23.90
C ASN A 35 -29.44 -11.36 22.66
N ILE A 36 -29.06 -12.62 22.60
CA ILE A 36 -29.44 -13.54 21.52
C ILE A 36 -30.25 -14.67 22.15
N GLU A 37 -31.56 -14.59 22.09
CA GLU A 37 -32.48 -15.57 22.64
C GLU A 37 -33.66 -15.81 21.68
N ASP A 38 -34.20 -17.00 21.69
CA ASP A 38 -35.41 -17.40 20.93
C ASP A 38 -35.39 -17.01 19.43
N GLY A 39 -34.22 -17.11 18.78
CA GLY A 39 -34.08 -16.75 17.37
C GLY A 39 -34.16 -15.27 17.10
N ARG A 40 -33.82 -14.42 18.05
CA ARG A 40 -33.83 -12.95 17.91
C ARG A 40 -32.62 -12.31 18.57
N ILE A 41 -32.18 -11.21 18.02
CA ILE A 41 -31.22 -10.30 18.65
C ILE A 41 -32.00 -9.13 19.20
N THR A 42 -31.94 -8.92 20.50
CA THR A 42 -32.52 -7.76 21.18
C THR A 42 -31.42 -6.89 21.78
N ALA A 43 -31.53 -5.58 21.66
CA ALA A 43 -30.61 -4.63 22.29
C ALA A 43 -31.40 -3.44 22.84
N GLU A 44 -31.45 -3.29 24.16
CA GLU A 44 -32.10 -2.17 24.81
C GLU A 44 -31.23 -0.90 24.71
N GLY A 45 -31.87 0.22 24.39
CA GLY A 45 -31.19 1.51 24.28
C GLY A 45 -30.38 1.70 22.99
N ALA A 46 -30.38 0.73 22.06
CA ALA A 46 -29.76 0.86 20.76
C ALA A 46 -30.80 1.27 19.73
N SER A 47 -30.47 2.26 18.89
CA SER A 47 -31.30 2.65 17.75
C SER A 47 -31.04 1.81 16.50
N GLN A 48 -29.89 1.14 16.46
CA GLN A 48 -29.45 0.27 15.36
C GLN A 48 -28.55 -0.86 15.90
N ALA A 49 -28.57 -2.01 15.24
CA ALA A 49 -27.62 -3.07 15.42
C ALA A 49 -27.25 -3.67 14.05
N LEU A 50 -26.00 -4.06 13.89
CA LEU A 50 -25.52 -4.77 12.72
C LEU A 50 -25.20 -6.20 13.14
N ALA A 51 -25.95 -7.17 12.61
CA ALA A 51 -25.72 -8.57 12.87
C ALA A 51 -25.05 -9.24 11.66
N THR A 52 -23.97 -9.97 11.94
CA THR A 52 -23.26 -10.77 10.94
C THR A 52 -23.16 -12.21 11.43
N VAL A 53 -23.58 -13.15 10.60
CA VAL A 53 -23.45 -14.58 10.86
C VAL A 53 -22.40 -15.14 9.91
N VAL A 54 -21.37 -15.77 10.47
CA VAL A 54 -20.34 -16.46 9.69
C VAL A 54 -20.49 -17.95 9.89
N TYR A 55 -20.74 -18.67 8.81
CA TYR A 55 -20.83 -20.13 8.79
C TYR A 55 -19.48 -20.74 8.41
N TYR A 56 -19.15 -21.84 9.07
CA TYR A 56 -17.87 -22.54 8.91
C TYR A 56 -18.08 -23.95 8.38
N ASP A 57 -17.11 -24.40 7.59
CA ASP A 57 -17.06 -25.80 7.15
C ASP A 57 -16.59 -26.75 8.27
N GLY A 58 -16.50 -28.05 7.97
CA GLY A 58 -16.06 -29.07 8.93
C GLY A 58 -14.59 -28.92 9.40
N LEU A 59 -13.79 -28.07 8.76
CA LEU A 59 -12.42 -27.78 9.13
C LEU A 59 -12.27 -26.43 9.86
N GLY A 60 -13.38 -25.73 10.12
CA GLY A 60 -13.38 -24.45 10.80
C GLY A 60 -12.99 -23.26 9.90
N ARG A 61 -13.11 -23.40 8.58
CA ARG A 61 -12.85 -22.31 7.62
C ARG A 61 -14.17 -21.59 7.27
N PRO A 62 -14.18 -20.24 7.12
CA PRO A 62 -15.37 -19.50 6.74
C PRO A 62 -15.91 -19.96 5.37
N GLU A 63 -17.17 -20.37 5.29
CA GLU A 63 -17.81 -20.84 4.06
C GLU A 63 -18.83 -19.83 3.52
N GLN A 64 -19.58 -19.21 4.43
CA GLN A 64 -20.59 -18.21 4.07
C GLN A 64 -20.69 -17.14 5.16
N THR A 65 -20.83 -15.88 4.73
CA THR A 65 -21.13 -14.76 5.61
C THR A 65 -22.47 -14.16 5.24
N ALA A 66 -23.36 -14.01 6.22
CA ALA A 66 -24.66 -13.37 6.10
C ALA A 66 -24.70 -12.10 6.96
N ARG A 67 -24.84 -10.93 6.32
CA ARG A 67 -25.12 -9.68 7.02
C ARG A 67 -26.63 -9.49 7.07
N VAL A 68 -27.21 -9.64 8.25
CA VAL A 68 -28.66 -9.73 8.45
C VAL A 68 -29.32 -8.35 8.24
N GLY A 69 -30.33 -8.30 7.38
CA GLY A 69 -31.10 -7.09 7.11
C GLY A 69 -30.26 -5.91 6.57
N PHE A 70 -29.12 -6.18 5.95
CA PHE A 70 -28.12 -5.16 5.62
C PHE A 70 -28.51 -4.26 4.44
N THR A 71 -29.39 -4.72 3.55
CA THR A 71 -29.79 -3.94 2.38
C THR A 71 -30.87 -2.91 2.72
N ALA A 72 -31.04 -1.90 1.87
CA ALA A 72 -32.09 -0.88 2.04
C ALA A 72 -33.52 -1.45 2.05
N THR A 73 -33.73 -2.66 1.49
CA THR A 73 -35.01 -3.37 1.48
C THR A 73 -35.15 -4.32 2.67
N GLY A 74 -34.19 -4.37 3.59
CA GLY A 74 -34.16 -5.30 4.73
C GLY A 74 -33.79 -6.74 4.37
N ALA A 75 -33.24 -6.98 3.17
CA ALA A 75 -32.72 -8.29 2.79
C ALA A 75 -31.33 -8.51 3.38
N ASP A 76 -30.99 -9.78 3.65
CA ASP A 76 -29.65 -10.17 4.04
C ASP A 76 -28.70 -10.05 2.86
N LEU A 77 -27.44 -9.67 3.13
CA LEU A 77 -26.38 -9.67 2.13
C LEU A 77 -25.47 -10.86 2.38
N LEU A 78 -25.54 -11.84 1.48
CA LEU A 78 -24.74 -13.08 1.57
C LEU A 78 -23.49 -12.99 0.70
N SER A 79 -22.38 -13.53 1.20
CA SER A 79 -21.16 -13.80 0.43
C SER A 79 -20.63 -15.19 0.77
N THR A 80 -20.01 -15.86 -0.20
CA THR A 80 -19.51 -17.24 -0.05
C THR A 80 -18.02 -17.32 -0.37
N VAL A 81 -17.34 -18.28 0.26
CA VAL A 81 -15.95 -18.62 0.03
C VAL A 81 -15.87 -20.09 -0.35
N GLY A 82 -15.13 -20.40 -1.41
CA GLY A 82 -14.85 -21.78 -1.83
C GLY A 82 -13.37 -22.12 -1.67
N TYR A 83 -13.11 -23.38 -1.29
CA TYR A 83 -11.77 -23.90 -1.08
C TYR A 83 -11.46 -25.03 -2.08
N ASP A 84 -10.22 -25.06 -2.57
CA ASP A 84 -9.75 -26.15 -3.42
C ASP A 84 -9.35 -27.39 -2.59
N GLU A 85 -8.93 -28.46 -3.28
CA GLU A 85 -8.52 -29.73 -2.64
C GLU A 85 -7.31 -29.57 -1.71
N ALA A 86 -6.48 -28.55 -1.93
CA ALA A 86 -5.35 -28.22 -1.06
C ALA A 86 -5.75 -27.32 0.13
N GLY A 87 -7.02 -26.96 0.24
CA GLY A 87 -7.55 -26.10 1.30
C GLY A 87 -7.30 -24.60 1.09
N ARG A 88 -6.90 -24.18 -0.12
CA ARG A 88 -6.67 -22.77 -0.44
C ARG A 88 -7.98 -22.13 -0.89
N GLU A 89 -8.19 -20.89 -0.47
CA GLU A 89 -9.31 -20.09 -0.93
C GLU A 89 -9.16 -19.77 -2.43
N TYR A 90 -10.03 -20.35 -3.26
CA TYR A 90 -9.95 -20.16 -4.70
C TYR A 90 -11.14 -19.43 -5.30
N ARG A 91 -12.29 -19.39 -4.61
CA ARG A 91 -13.48 -18.67 -5.06
C ARG A 91 -14.07 -17.77 -3.99
N GLN A 92 -14.42 -16.56 -4.37
CA GLN A 92 -15.19 -15.61 -3.57
C GLN A 92 -16.45 -15.23 -4.33
N GLY A 93 -17.63 -15.57 -3.79
CA GLY A 93 -18.92 -15.23 -4.38
C GLY A 93 -19.24 -13.75 -4.25
N LEU A 94 -19.93 -13.20 -5.25
CA LEU A 94 -20.41 -11.81 -5.21
C LEU A 94 -21.43 -11.63 -4.09
N PRO A 95 -21.39 -10.52 -3.32
CA PRO A 95 -22.38 -10.24 -2.29
C PRO A 95 -23.78 -10.21 -2.87
N THR A 96 -24.64 -11.12 -2.48
CA THR A 96 -25.99 -11.33 -3.07
C THR A 96 -27.08 -11.05 -2.06
N PRO A 97 -28.06 -10.17 -2.37
CA PRO A 97 -29.21 -9.95 -1.50
C PRO A 97 -30.14 -11.17 -1.48
N VAL A 98 -30.56 -11.60 -0.29
CA VAL A 98 -31.53 -12.69 -0.08
C VAL A 98 -32.60 -12.22 0.89
N SER A 99 -33.84 -12.11 0.43
CA SER A 99 -34.99 -11.64 1.23
C SER A 99 -35.48 -12.72 2.18
N GLY A 100 -35.82 -12.34 3.43
CA GLY A 100 -36.44 -13.23 4.41
C GLY A 100 -35.52 -14.35 4.92
N ASN A 101 -34.22 -14.25 4.71
CA ASN A 101 -33.25 -15.28 5.09
C ASN A 101 -32.92 -15.26 6.59
N ASN A 102 -32.93 -14.09 7.22
CA ASN A 102 -32.72 -13.89 8.67
C ASN A 102 -31.43 -14.55 9.19
N GLY A 103 -30.33 -14.46 8.44
CA GLY A 103 -29.06 -15.05 8.80
C GLY A 103 -28.91 -16.55 8.56
N CYS A 104 -29.90 -17.24 7.96
CA CYS A 104 -29.85 -18.67 7.67
C CYS A 104 -28.76 -19.01 6.64
N TYR A 105 -28.18 -20.22 6.79
CA TYR A 105 -27.28 -20.74 5.76
C TYR A 105 -28.03 -21.06 4.48
N VAL A 106 -27.49 -20.59 3.35
CA VAL A 106 -28.03 -20.87 2.03
C VAL A 106 -27.07 -21.81 1.30
N ASN A 107 -27.60 -22.95 0.83
CA ASN A 107 -26.75 -23.92 0.14
C ASN A 107 -26.18 -23.31 -1.18
N PRO A 108 -25.02 -23.79 -1.64
CA PRO A 108 -24.31 -23.20 -2.78
C PRO A 108 -25.13 -23.15 -4.09
N SER A 109 -26.02 -24.13 -4.32
CA SER A 109 -26.85 -24.16 -5.53
C SER A 109 -27.93 -23.07 -5.51
N THR A 110 -28.61 -22.90 -4.37
CA THR A 110 -29.61 -21.83 -4.18
C THR A 110 -28.96 -20.45 -4.22
N TYR A 111 -27.82 -20.30 -3.56
CA TYR A 111 -27.03 -19.06 -3.63
C TYR A 111 -26.67 -18.71 -5.09
N GLY A 112 -26.15 -19.68 -5.86
CA GLY A 112 -25.79 -19.49 -7.27
C GLY A 112 -26.99 -19.07 -8.14
N GLN A 113 -28.16 -19.70 -7.95
CA GLN A 113 -29.39 -19.33 -8.67
C GLN A 113 -29.89 -17.92 -8.32
N THR A 114 -29.84 -17.57 -7.04
CA THR A 114 -30.24 -16.22 -6.57
C THR A 114 -29.30 -15.17 -7.09
N ALA A 115 -27.99 -15.41 -7.01
CA ALA A 115 -27.00 -14.50 -7.55
C ALA A 115 -27.10 -14.35 -9.08
N GLN A 116 -27.32 -15.44 -9.81
CA GLN A 116 -27.52 -15.40 -11.25
C GLN A 116 -28.75 -14.57 -11.63
N SER A 117 -29.85 -14.75 -10.89
CA SER A 117 -31.07 -13.95 -11.11
C SER A 117 -30.85 -12.47 -10.80
N TYR A 118 -30.07 -12.17 -9.78
CA TYR A 118 -29.81 -10.79 -9.34
C TYR A 118 -28.87 -10.04 -10.29
N TYR A 119 -27.75 -10.69 -10.67
CA TYR A 119 -26.72 -10.07 -11.50
C TYR A 119 -26.94 -10.24 -13.01
N GLY A 120 -27.76 -11.18 -13.44
CA GLY A 120 -27.97 -11.50 -14.86
C GLY A 120 -26.77 -12.13 -15.54
N ASP A 121 -25.84 -12.72 -14.78
CA ASP A 121 -24.61 -13.34 -15.29
C ASP A 121 -24.40 -14.73 -14.69
N THR A 122 -23.60 -15.57 -15.36
CA THR A 122 -23.26 -16.92 -14.91
C THR A 122 -21.92 -17.00 -14.16
N TYR A 123 -21.04 -16.00 -14.35
CA TYR A 123 -19.73 -15.94 -13.68
C TYR A 123 -19.81 -15.04 -12.45
N LEU A 124 -20.22 -15.63 -11.34
CA LEU A 124 -20.58 -14.94 -10.09
C LEU A 124 -19.47 -14.96 -9.04
N TYR A 125 -18.28 -15.37 -9.42
CA TYR A 125 -17.16 -15.55 -8.52
C TYR A 125 -15.93 -14.80 -9.00
N ARG A 126 -15.19 -14.22 -8.07
CA ARG A 126 -13.76 -14.00 -8.27
C ARG A 126 -13.05 -15.32 -8.05
N GLU A 127 -12.27 -15.79 -9.02
CA GLU A 127 -11.56 -17.06 -8.94
C GLU A 127 -10.06 -16.83 -8.99
N THR A 128 -9.34 -17.34 -7.98
CA THR A 128 -7.88 -17.32 -7.91
C THR A 128 -7.34 -18.65 -8.43
N LEU A 129 -6.44 -18.60 -9.40
CA LEU A 129 -5.76 -19.76 -9.97
C LEU A 129 -4.39 -19.88 -9.33
N TYR A 130 -4.06 -21.06 -8.84
CA TYR A 130 -2.78 -21.34 -8.20
C TYR A 130 -1.94 -22.29 -9.06
N GLU A 131 -0.62 -22.17 -8.96
CA GLU A 131 0.28 -23.17 -9.55
C GLU A 131 0.21 -24.50 -8.81
N ASN A 132 0.62 -25.59 -9.50
CA ASN A 132 0.67 -26.94 -8.94
C ASN A 132 1.94 -27.21 -8.11
N SER A 133 2.53 -26.20 -7.49
CA SER A 133 3.69 -26.39 -6.62
C SER A 133 3.35 -26.15 -5.15
N PRO A 134 4.16 -26.68 -4.23
CA PRO A 134 3.98 -26.42 -2.79
C PRO A 134 4.06 -24.94 -2.39
N LEU A 135 4.63 -24.08 -3.27
CA LEU A 135 4.71 -22.64 -3.03
C LEU A 135 3.35 -21.94 -3.12
N SER A 136 2.36 -22.58 -3.79
CA SER A 136 0.99 -22.08 -3.91
C SER A 136 0.90 -20.63 -4.42
N ARG A 137 1.80 -20.25 -5.36
CA ARG A 137 1.78 -18.90 -5.91
C ARG A 137 0.56 -18.72 -6.81
N THR A 138 -0.02 -17.54 -6.77
CA THR A 138 -1.11 -17.15 -7.67
C THR A 138 -0.58 -17.01 -9.09
N VAL A 139 -1.16 -17.75 -10.06
CA VAL A 139 -0.84 -17.66 -11.49
C VAL A 139 -1.93 -16.99 -12.30
N GLY A 140 -3.09 -16.74 -11.69
CA GLY A 140 -4.15 -15.99 -12.34
C GLY A 140 -5.28 -15.60 -11.39
N VAL A 141 -6.04 -14.60 -11.82
CA VAL A 141 -7.27 -14.16 -11.15
C VAL A 141 -8.30 -13.88 -12.23
N LYS A 142 -9.45 -14.56 -12.14
CA LYS A 142 -10.61 -14.30 -12.97
C LYS A 142 -11.60 -13.47 -12.16
N ASN A 143 -11.98 -12.33 -12.69
CA ASN A 143 -13.00 -11.49 -12.08
C ASN A 143 -14.41 -11.95 -12.47
N PRO A 144 -15.45 -11.64 -11.65
CA PRO A 144 -16.84 -11.94 -11.98
C PRO A 144 -17.28 -11.23 -13.27
N GLY A 145 -18.27 -11.84 -13.94
CA GLY A 145 -18.81 -11.37 -15.21
C GLY A 145 -18.21 -12.09 -16.42
N ALA A 146 -19.05 -12.45 -17.38
CA ALA A 146 -18.65 -13.27 -18.54
C ALA A 146 -17.51 -12.65 -19.34
N VAL A 147 -17.52 -11.33 -19.53
CA VAL A 147 -16.46 -10.60 -20.26
C VAL A 147 -15.13 -10.67 -19.48
N TRP A 148 -15.14 -10.38 -18.19
CA TRP A 148 -13.95 -10.36 -17.36
C TRP A 148 -13.37 -11.75 -17.08
N ASN A 149 -14.23 -12.75 -16.99
CA ASN A 149 -13.81 -14.15 -16.81
C ASN A 149 -13.02 -14.69 -18.00
N ALA A 150 -13.32 -14.20 -19.21
CA ALA A 150 -12.61 -14.54 -20.44
C ALA A 150 -11.22 -13.88 -20.53
N HIS A 151 -10.97 -12.81 -19.77
CA HIS A 151 -9.74 -12.02 -19.76
C HIS A 151 -9.12 -11.99 -18.36
N PRO A 152 -8.55 -13.11 -17.87
CA PRO A 152 -7.96 -13.16 -16.53
C PRO A 152 -6.69 -12.33 -16.42
N LYS A 153 -6.48 -11.72 -15.26
CA LYS A 153 -5.12 -11.32 -14.86
C LYS A 153 -4.27 -12.56 -14.71
N THR A 154 -3.03 -12.54 -15.21
CA THR A 154 -2.11 -13.68 -15.08
C THR A 154 -0.78 -13.27 -14.49
N ALA A 155 -0.14 -14.20 -13.78
CA ALA A 155 1.21 -14.06 -13.28
C ALA A 155 2.07 -15.26 -13.69
N ALA A 156 3.28 -14.99 -14.17
CA ALA A 156 4.27 -16.01 -14.51
C ALA A 156 5.58 -15.76 -13.76
N TYR A 157 6.22 -16.83 -13.33
CA TYR A 157 7.43 -16.79 -12.51
C TYR A 157 8.57 -17.51 -13.21
N ARG A 158 9.73 -16.87 -13.29
CA ARG A 158 10.96 -17.41 -13.87
C ARG A 158 12.20 -16.84 -13.21
N CYS A 159 13.37 -17.23 -13.64
CA CYS A 159 14.62 -16.52 -13.35
C CYS A 159 15.06 -15.72 -14.58
N ASN A 160 15.97 -14.75 -14.38
CA ASN A 160 16.58 -14.02 -15.49
C ASN A 160 17.45 -14.93 -16.34
N THR A 161 17.51 -14.63 -17.64
CA THR A 161 18.35 -15.32 -18.62
C THR A 161 19.70 -14.62 -18.84
N ALA A 162 20.59 -15.25 -19.60
CA ALA A 162 21.88 -14.67 -19.95
C ALA A 162 21.71 -13.38 -20.76
N GLY A 163 22.45 -12.35 -20.37
CA GLY A 163 22.45 -11.08 -21.09
C GLY A 163 21.18 -10.23 -20.98
N GLU A 164 20.23 -10.61 -20.13
CA GLU A 164 18.92 -9.97 -20.05
C GLU A 164 18.92 -8.66 -19.26
N VAL A 165 19.64 -8.61 -18.13
CA VAL A 165 19.60 -7.48 -17.19
C VAL A 165 20.97 -6.87 -16.99
N VAL A 166 21.08 -5.56 -17.12
CA VAL A 166 22.32 -4.82 -16.89
C VAL A 166 22.61 -4.72 -15.39
N LEU A 167 23.85 -4.88 -14.98
CA LEU A 167 24.30 -4.69 -13.61
C LEU A 167 24.88 -3.29 -13.45
N PHE A 168 24.18 -2.47 -12.67
CA PHE A 168 24.65 -1.16 -12.23
C PHE A 168 25.08 -1.23 -10.76
N ARG A 169 26.08 -0.42 -10.40
CA ARG A 169 26.52 -0.19 -9.01
C ARG A 169 26.69 1.29 -8.75
N ILE A 170 26.67 1.67 -7.49
CA ILE A 170 27.01 3.02 -7.07
C ILE A 170 28.54 3.13 -7.09
N SER A 171 29.04 4.23 -7.65
CA SER A 171 30.45 4.66 -7.56
C SER A 171 30.58 5.83 -6.59
N SER A 172 31.82 6.28 -6.35
CA SER A 172 32.10 7.42 -5.46
C SER A 172 31.44 8.73 -5.89
N ASP A 173 31.14 8.88 -7.19
CA ASP A 173 30.66 10.11 -7.80
C ASP A 173 29.42 9.94 -8.70
N GLY A 174 28.85 8.72 -8.78
CA GLY A 174 27.70 8.46 -9.63
C GLY A 174 27.32 6.99 -9.74
N VAL A 175 27.01 6.55 -10.97
CA VAL A 175 26.60 5.19 -11.30
C VAL A 175 27.61 4.53 -12.20
N GLN A 176 27.99 3.30 -11.89
CA GLN A 176 28.87 2.47 -12.72
C GLN A 176 28.04 1.37 -13.41
N ARG A 177 28.14 1.27 -14.73
CA ARG A 177 27.71 0.09 -15.49
C ARG A 177 28.82 -0.94 -15.48
N VAL A 178 28.62 -2.02 -14.72
CA VAL A 178 29.66 -3.05 -14.47
C VAL A 178 29.62 -4.16 -15.53
N GLY A 179 28.41 -4.50 -16.00
CA GLY A 179 28.19 -5.62 -16.90
C GLY A 179 26.74 -6.06 -16.92
N ARG A 180 26.51 -7.37 -16.78
CA ARG A 180 25.14 -7.94 -16.72
C ARG A 180 25.04 -8.95 -15.57
N TYR A 181 23.83 -9.14 -15.07
CA TYR A 181 23.55 -10.18 -14.10
C TYR A 181 23.75 -11.57 -14.70
N THR A 182 24.30 -12.49 -13.91
CA THR A 182 24.40 -13.90 -14.29
C THR A 182 23.02 -14.55 -14.40
N PRO A 183 22.83 -15.56 -15.27
CA PRO A 183 21.57 -16.29 -15.34
C PRO A 183 21.18 -16.86 -13.97
N GLY A 184 19.90 -16.78 -13.62
CA GLY A 184 19.40 -17.29 -12.35
C GLY A 184 19.72 -16.43 -11.11
N ALA A 185 20.32 -15.25 -11.29
CA ALA A 185 20.63 -14.35 -10.17
C ALA A 185 19.41 -13.56 -9.69
N LEU A 186 18.43 -13.36 -10.55
CA LEU A 186 17.21 -12.58 -10.26
C LEU A 186 15.98 -13.45 -10.43
N TYR A 187 14.99 -13.22 -9.56
CA TYR A 187 13.63 -13.73 -9.74
C TYR A 187 12.85 -12.75 -10.62
N VAL A 188 12.08 -13.29 -11.55
CA VAL A 188 11.27 -12.49 -12.47
C VAL A 188 9.81 -12.86 -12.28
N THR A 189 8.99 -11.87 -11.99
CA THR A 189 7.54 -11.98 -11.98
C THR A 189 7.00 -11.18 -13.17
N ARG A 190 6.28 -11.84 -14.06
CA ARG A 190 5.54 -11.20 -15.15
C ARG A 190 4.07 -11.17 -14.80
N GLU A 191 3.50 -9.99 -14.72
CA GLU A 191 2.07 -9.78 -14.53
C GLU A 191 1.46 -9.27 -15.84
N THR A 192 0.31 -9.83 -16.21
CA THR A 192 -0.45 -9.40 -17.39
C THR A 192 -1.86 -9.04 -16.91
N ASP A 193 -2.34 -7.86 -17.26
CA ASP A 193 -3.69 -7.41 -16.92
C ASP A 193 -4.75 -7.98 -17.88
N GLU A 194 -6.00 -7.57 -17.68
CA GLU A 194 -7.16 -8.03 -18.47
C GLU A 194 -7.11 -7.59 -19.93
N ASP A 195 -6.38 -6.51 -20.25
CA ASP A 195 -6.19 -5.98 -21.60
C ASP A 195 -4.99 -6.62 -22.31
N GLY A 196 -4.28 -7.54 -21.64
CA GLY A 196 -3.08 -8.18 -22.15
C GLY A 196 -1.81 -7.33 -22.05
N ILE A 197 -1.89 -6.19 -21.34
CA ILE A 197 -0.72 -5.36 -21.06
C ILE A 197 0.08 -6.02 -19.94
N TRP A 198 1.38 -6.16 -20.15
CA TRP A 198 2.23 -6.86 -19.21
C TRP A 198 3.38 -6.02 -18.67
N GLN A 199 3.79 -6.36 -17.46
CA GLN A 199 4.98 -5.83 -16.80
C GLN A 199 5.79 -6.99 -16.21
N GLU A 200 7.11 -6.91 -16.31
CA GLU A 200 8.04 -7.78 -15.60
C GLU A 200 8.76 -7.01 -14.49
N SER A 201 8.85 -7.63 -13.32
CA SER A 201 9.63 -7.16 -12.19
C SER A 201 10.78 -8.12 -11.92
N PHE A 202 12.00 -7.63 -11.92
CA PHE A 202 13.22 -8.38 -11.66
C PHE A 202 13.69 -8.08 -10.24
N THR A 203 13.70 -9.09 -9.41
CA THR A 203 13.94 -8.96 -7.96
C THR A 203 15.20 -9.73 -7.55
N ASP A 204 16.05 -9.12 -6.76
CA ASP A 204 17.25 -9.77 -6.22
C ASP A 204 16.91 -10.72 -5.07
N LYS A 205 17.92 -11.44 -4.56
CA LYS A 205 17.77 -12.40 -3.45
C LYS A 205 17.39 -11.75 -2.11
N SER A 206 17.51 -10.43 -2.00
CA SER A 206 17.09 -9.66 -0.83
C SER A 206 15.66 -9.13 -0.94
N GLY A 207 14.94 -9.47 -2.03
CA GLY A 207 13.58 -9.02 -2.28
C GLY A 207 13.48 -7.60 -2.88
N ARG A 208 14.60 -7.00 -3.32
CA ARG A 208 14.59 -5.65 -3.91
C ARG A 208 14.38 -5.73 -5.41
N VAL A 209 13.48 -4.92 -5.93
CA VAL A 209 13.28 -4.78 -7.38
C VAL A 209 14.46 -4.02 -7.97
N VAL A 210 15.25 -4.65 -8.83
CA VAL A 210 16.41 -4.04 -9.49
C VAL A 210 16.10 -3.53 -10.89
N MET A 211 15.05 -4.05 -11.53
CA MET A 211 14.57 -3.60 -12.82
C MET A 211 13.08 -3.89 -12.99
N THR A 212 12.36 -3.00 -13.62
CA THR A 212 11.03 -3.27 -14.19
C THR A 212 11.06 -3.09 -15.69
N ARG A 213 10.31 -3.93 -16.41
CA ARG A 213 10.18 -3.88 -17.87
C ARG A 213 8.71 -3.80 -18.24
N GLN A 214 8.35 -2.83 -19.08
CA GLN A 214 7.02 -2.69 -19.66
C GLN A 214 7.09 -2.81 -21.18
N GLY A 215 6.15 -3.53 -21.78
CA GLY A 215 6.09 -3.69 -23.22
C GLY A 215 7.41 -4.22 -23.82
N ASN A 216 7.75 -3.79 -25.01
CA ASN A 216 8.90 -4.29 -25.76
C ASN A 216 10.23 -3.58 -25.41
N GLY A 217 10.59 -3.51 -24.12
CA GLY A 217 11.92 -3.08 -23.73
C GLY A 217 12.00 -1.70 -23.07
N TYR A 218 10.93 -1.22 -22.47
CA TYR A 218 10.98 -0.03 -21.62
C TYR A 218 11.47 -0.40 -20.23
N ASP A 219 12.80 -0.48 -20.07
CA ASP A 219 13.47 -0.92 -18.85
C ASP A 219 13.75 0.26 -17.91
N THR A 220 13.25 0.16 -16.67
CA THR A 220 13.59 1.09 -15.58
C THR A 220 14.41 0.36 -14.55
N TYR A 221 15.57 0.89 -14.19
CA TYR A 221 16.49 0.29 -13.20
C TYR A 221 16.44 1.03 -11.88
N TYR A 222 16.54 0.25 -10.80
CA TYR A 222 16.60 0.72 -9.41
C TYR A 222 17.94 0.31 -8.82
N ILE A 223 18.72 1.27 -8.36
CA ILE A 223 20.08 1.05 -7.88
C ILE A 223 20.14 1.41 -6.40
N TYR A 224 20.64 0.47 -5.63
CA TYR A 224 20.67 0.55 -4.18
C TYR A 224 22.10 0.64 -3.67
N ASP A 225 22.29 1.30 -2.52
CA ASP A 225 23.55 1.27 -1.79
C ASP A 225 23.73 -0.04 -0.99
N ASP A 226 24.87 -0.18 -0.33
CA ASP A 226 25.21 -1.36 0.47
C ASP A 226 24.30 -1.54 1.69
N HIS A 227 23.56 -0.50 2.10
CA HIS A 227 22.53 -0.57 3.14
C HIS A 227 21.14 -0.92 2.60
N GLY A 228 20.99 -1.12 1.29
CA GLY A 228 19.73 -1.42 0.64
C GLY A 228 18.83 -0.21 0.41
N ARG A 229 19.36 1.02 0.49
CA ARG A 229 18.59 2.24 0.24
C ARG A 229 18.64 2.59 -1.24
N LEU A 230 17.50 2.97 -1.81
CA LEU A 230 17.38 3.35 -3.22
C LEU A 230 18.11 4.68 -3.48
N CYS A 231 19.16 4.65 -4.31
CA CYS A 231 19.94 5.83 -4.63
C CYS A 231 19.66 6.38 -6.03
N TYR A 232 19.38 5.51 -6.99
CA TYR A 232 19.05 5.96 -8.35
C TYR A 232 17.85 5.21 -8.90
N VAL A 233 17.02 5.93 -9.67
CA VAL A 233 16.08 5.34 -10.62
C VAL A 233 16.49 5.80 -12.02
N LEU A 234 16.77 4.85 -12.90
CA LEU A 234 17.15 5.11 -14.29
C LEU A 234 16.00 4.70 -15.21
N PRO A 235 15.19 5.65 -15.70
CA PRO A 235 14.16 5.39 -16.70
C PRO A 235 14.77 4.96 -18.05
N PRO A 236 13.97 4.44 -18.99
CA PRO A 236 14.44 3.90 -20.28
C PRO A 236 15.37 4.85 -21.03
N MET A 237 15.05 6.13 -21.13
CA MET A 237 15.90 7.11 -21.83
C MET A 237 17.29 7.28 -21.20
N ALA A 238 17.41 7.13 -19.88
CA ALA A 238 18.72 7.14 -19.22
C ALA A 238 19.51 5.87 -19.57
N VAL A 239 18.84 4.72 -19.50
CA VAL A 239 19.46 3.40 -19.75
C VAL A 239 19.92 3.25 -21.18
N ASP A 240 19.10 3.66 -22.14
CA ASP A 240 19.41 3.61 -23.57
C ASP A 240 20.66 4.42 -23.96
N GLY A 241 20.88 5.52 -23.25
CA GLY A 241 22.09 6.33 -23.44
C GLY A 241 23.34 5.76 -22.73
N MET A 242 23.16 4.85 -21.77
CA MET A 242 24.27 4.28 -20.96
C MET A 242 24.72 2.92 -21.51
N TYR A 243 25.06 2.83 -22.81
CA TYR A 243 25.35 1.55 -23.50
C TYR A 243 26.77 1.02 -23.23
N ASN A 244 27.73 1.87 -22.82
CA ASN A 244 29.10 1.44 -22.53
C ASN A 244 29.26 1.02 -21.07
N THR A 245 30.13 0.03 -20.82
CA THR A 245 30.64 -0.22 -19.45
C THR A 245 31.52 0.98 -19.02
N GLY A 246 31.35 1.42 -17.81
CA GLY A 246 32.10 2.56 -17.28
C GLY A 246 31.35 3.32 -16.19
N ASN A 247 31.97 4.40 -15.75
CA ASN A 247 31.43 5.28 -14.72
C ASN A 247 30.70 6.47 -15.36
N TYR A 248 29.51 6.75 -14.81
CA TYR A 248 28.65 7.88 -15.18
C TYR A 248 28.53 8.75 -13.93
N PRO A 249 29.28 9.86 -13.83
CA PRO A 249 29.24 10.74 -12.66
C PRO A 249 27.89 11.48 -12.56
N ASP A 250 27.52 11.95 -11.37
CA ASP A 250 26.30 12.71 -11.12
C ASP A 250 26.11 13.94 -12.04
N SER A 251 27.26 14.47 -12.53
CA SER A 251 27.30 15.58 -13.50
C SER A 251 27.05 15.16 -14.94
N HIS A 252 27.01 13.86 -15.24
CA HIS A 252 26.78 13.37 -16.60
C HIS A 252 25.36 13.76 -17.07
N THR A 253 25.29 14.26 -18.31
CA THR A 253 24.03 14.83 -18.90
C THR A 253 22.85 13.86 -18.82
N LEU A 254 23.07 12.54 -19.09
CA LEU A 254 22.01 11.54 -19.01
C LEU A 254 21.45 11.42 -17.60
N LEU A 255 22.32 11.44 -16.57
CA LEU A 255 21.86 11.37 -15.18
C LEU A 255 21.16 12.65 -14.74
N GLN A 256 21.62 13.82 -15.24
CA GLN A 256 20.96 15.09 -14.91
C GLN A 256 19.59 15.20 -15.56
N GLN A 257 19.46 14.79 -16.83
CA GLN A 257 18.23 14.97 -17.60
C GLN A 257 17.17 13.92 -17.31
N TYR A 258 17.57 12.67 -16.99
CA TYR A 258 16.63 11.55 -16.97
C TYR A 258 16.60 10.78 -15.65
N ALA A 259 17.64 10.84 -14.81
CA ALA A 259 17.71 10.01 -13.60
C ALA A 259 17.09 10.71 -12.39
N TYR A 260 16.45 9.88 -11.52
CA TYR A 260 16.16 10.26 -10.15
C TYR A 260 17.38 9.92 -9.30
N LEU A 261 17.76 10.80 -8.40
CA LEU A 261 18.87 10.63 -7.47
C LEU A 261 18.41 10.88 -6.04
N TYR A 262 18.83 10.00 -5.13
CA TYR A 262 18.62 10.15 -3.69
C TYR A 262 19.96 9.99 -2.97
N LYS A 263 20.25 10.87 -2.02
CA LYS A 263 21.45 10.84 -1.16
C LYS A 263 21.03 10.74 0.30
N TYR A 264 21.76 9.93 1.03
CA TYR A 264 21.44 9.67 2.43
C TYR A 264 22.63 9.97 3.33
N ASP A 265 22.36 10.38 4.56
CA ASP A 265 23.35 10.43 5.60
C ASP A 265 23.60 9.03 6.23
N ASP A 266 24.54 8.97 7.16
CA ASP A 266 24.89 7.74 7.89
C ASP A 266 23.78 7.27 8.85
N ARG A 267 22.79 8.11 9.15
CA ARG A 267 21.60 7.77 9.95
C ARG A 267 20.41 7.31 9.10
N GLY A 268 20.57 7.32 7.77
CA GLY A 268 19.55 6.91 6.82
C GLY A 268 18.55 8.00 6.42
N ASN A 269 18.77 9.25 6.85
CA ASN A 269 17.92 10.36 6.40
C ASN A 269 18.24 10.73 4.95
N CYS A 270 17.22 10.97 4.14
CA CYS A 270 17.40 11.46 2.77
C CYS A 270 17.79 12.94 2.79
N ILE A 271 19.09 13.22 2.58
CA ILE A 271 19.64 14.58 2.62
C ILE A 271 19.68 15.28 1.26
N GLY A 272 19.40 14.53 0.18
CA GLY A 272 19.38 15.07 -1.16
C GLY A 272 18.45 14.28 -2.08
N LYS A 273 17.68 14.99 -2.88
CA LYS A 273 16.79 14.41 -3.90
C LYS A 273 16.88 15.22 -5.18
N ARG A 274 17.03 14.57 -6.31
CA ARG A 274 16.99 15.22 -7.63
C ARG A 274 15.99 14.51 -8.53
N LEU A 275 15.11 15.27 -9.14
CA LEU A 275 14.20 14.82 -10.18
C LEU A 275 14.85 15.03 -11.55
N PRO A 276 14.44 14.28 -12.59
CA PRO A 276 14.91 14.47 -13.97
C PRO A 276 14.82 15.93 -14.42
N GLY A 277 15.92 16.48 -14.94
CA GLY A 277 15.97 17.84 -15.45
C GLY A 277 15.90 18.96 -14.40
N CYS A 278 15.81 18.62 -13.12
CA CYS A 278 15.69 19.60 -12.02
C CYS A 278 17.00 19.75 -11.24
N LYS A 279 17.12 20.86 -10.53
CA LYS A 279 18.14 21.03 -9.50
C LYS A 279 17.84 20.11 -8.31
N SER A 280 18.87 19.75 -7.54
CA SER A 280 18.71 18.92 -6.35
C SER A 280 18.00 19.66 -5.23
N ILE A 281 17.07 19.01 -4.57
CA ILE A 281 16.50 19.44 -3.29
C ILE A 281 17.48 19.00 -2.19
N GLN A 282 17.85 19.92 -1.30
CA GLN A 282 18.70 19.65 -0.16
C GLN A 282 17.86 19.60 1.11
N MET A 283 18.19 18.71 2.05
CA MET A 283 17.47 18.49 3.30
C MET A 283 18.45 18.33 4.45
N ILE A 284 18.21 19.04 5.54
CA ILE A 284 19.03 19.02 6.75
C ILE A 284 18.19 18.59 7.94
N TYR A 285 18.72 17.63 8.68
CA TYR A 285 18.06 17.01 9.82
C TYR A 285 18.78 17.32 11.12
N ASP A 286 18.02 17.46 12.20
CA ASP A 286 18.57 17.63 13.54
C ASP A 286 19.00 16.29 14.17
N ARG A 287 19.47 16.35 15.42
CA ARG A 287 19.88 15.17 16.18
C ARG A 287 18.73 14.18 16.43
N ALA A 288 17.49 14.63 16.39
CA ALA A 288 16.29 13.79 16.56
C ALA A 288 15.74 13.26 15.23
N ASN A 289 16.50 13.38 14.11
CA ASN A 289 16.10 12.99 12.75
C ASN A 289 14.84 13.72 12.24
N ARG A 290 14.63 14.98 12.66
CA ARG A 290 13.56 15.83 12.16
C ARG A 290 14.10 16.76 11.08
N LEU A 291 13.34 16.95 10.00
CA LEU A 291 13.69 17.86 8.92
C LEU A 291 13.60 19.31 9.41
N VAL A 292 14.71 19.96 9.63
CA VAL A 292 14.76 21.34 10.15
C VAL A 292 14.98 22.37 9.05
N MET A 293 15.59 22.00 7.94
CA MET A 293 15.78 22.88 6.79
C MET A 293 15.68 22.13 5.48
N SER A 294 15.08 22.75 4.48
CA SER A 294 15.09 22.26 3.09
C SER A 294 15.26 23.40 2.10
N GLN A 295 15.84 23.07 0.94
CA GLN A 295 16.08 24.02 -0.14
C GLN A 295 15.80 23.34 -1.47
N ASP A 296 14.86 23.85 -2.24
CA ASP A 296 14.60 23.38 -3.60
C ASP A 296 15.41 24.14 -4.66
N GLY A 297 15.21 23.81 -5.93
CA GLY A 297 15.94 24.42 -7.04
C GLY A 297 15.65 25.90 -7.26
N ASN A 298 14.46 26.39 -6.95
CA ASN A 298 14.09 27.79 -7.04
C ASN A 298 14.72 28.57 -5.90
N GLN A 299 14.57 28.06 -4.69
CA GLN A 299 15.17 28.64 -3.48
C GLN A 299 16.71 28.71 -3.56
N GLN A 300 17.37 27.75 -4.24
CA GLN A 300 18.82 27.82 -4.50
C GLN A 300 19.20 29.05 -5.33
N SER A 301 18.35 29.48 -6.24
CA SER A 301 18.60 30.64 -7.07
C SER A 301 18.44 31.96 -6.31
N GLU A 302 17.68 31.95 -5.24
CA GLU A 302 17.34 33.09 -4.39
C GLU A 302 18.10 33.06 -3.04
N SER A 303 18.93 32.02 -2.81
CA SER A 303 19.62 31.76 -1.53
C SER A 303 18.67 31.58 -0.34
N LEU A 304 17.42 31.18 -0.61
CA LEU A 304 16.39 30.96 0.43
C LEU A 304 16.38 29.53 0.90
N TRP A 305 15.97 29.33 2.15
CA TRP A 305 15.71 28.03 2.75
C TRP A 305 14.36 28.02 3.46
N THR A 306 13.67 26.89 3.38
CA THR A 306 12.51 26.62 4.23
C THR A 306 12.99 26.09 5.56
N ILE A 307 12.66 26.78 6.65
CA ILE A 307 12.95 26.38 8.03
C ILE A 307 11.71 25.78 8.65
N THR A 308 11.86 24.63 9.30
CA THR A 308 10.78 23.97 10.07
C THR A 308 11.13 23.95 11.55
N LYS A 309 10.24 24.46 12.38
CA LYS A 309 10.40 24.53 13.84
C LYS A 309 9.45 23.56 14.54
N TYR A 310 9.94 22.97 15.62
CA TYR A 310 9.26 21.90 16.36
C TYR A 310 9.14 22.21 17.84
N ASP A 311 8.07 21.73 18.47
CA ASP A 311 7.93 21.71 19.93
C ASP A 311 8.70 20.53 20.58
N ALA A 312 8.64 20.46 21.91
CA ALA A 312 9.28 19.40 22.69
C ALA A 312 8.76 17.99 22.38
N LEU A 313 7.53 17.88 21.87
CA LEU A 313 6.88 16.63 21.44
C LEU A 313 7.12 16.29 19.97
N SER A 314 7.99 17.05 19.29
CA SER A 314 8.31 16.89 17.85
C SER A 314 7.13 17.19 16.92
N ARG A 315 6.16 18.00 17.31
CA ARG A 315 5.10 18.52 16.44
C ARG A 315 5.60 19.79 15.76
N VAL A 316 5.28 19.94 14.46
CA VAL A 316 5.60 21.17 13.71
C VAL A 316 4.80 22.33 14.29
N LEU A 317 5.49 23.39 14.68
CA LEU A 317 4.88 24.63 15.15
C LEU A 317 4.63 25.58 13.97
N TYR A 318 5.64 25.83 13.17
CA TYR A 318 5.56 26.66 11.97
C TYR A 318 6.69 26.39 11.00
N THR A 319 6.51 26.81 9.75
CA THR A 319 7.50 26.82 8.70
C THR A 319 7.58 28.23 8.10
N TYR A 320 8.77 28.64 7.71
CA TYR A 320 8.99 29.93 7.06
C TYR A 320 10.19 29.88 6.12
N GLU A 321 10.29 30.86 5.21
CA GLU A 321 11.42 31.00 4.30
C GLU A 321 12.33 32.13 4.77
N THR A 322 13.63 31.90 4.71
CA THR A 322 14.64 32.90 5.05
C THR A 322 15.98 32.62 4.36
N ASP A 323 16.80 33.63 4.22
CA ASP A 323 18.21 33.47 3.87
C ASP A 323 19.00 33.16 5.17
N PRO A 324 19.58 31.98 5.31
CA PRO A 324 20.42 31.69 6.47
C PRO A 324 21.73 32.46 6.34
N LEU A 325 22.05 33.27 7.33
CA LEU A 325 23.24 34.10 7.39
C LEU A 325 24.59 33.32 7.50
N GLN A 326 24.58 31.99 7.41
CA GLN A 326 25.75 31.12 7.56
C GLN A 326 25.90 30.11 6.42
N SER A 327 27.14 29.77 6.13
CA SER A 327 27.50 28.82 5.04
C SER A 327 26.96 27.41 5.29
N PRO A 328 26.42 26.73 4.27
CA PRO A 328 25.81 25.40 4.37
C PRO A 328 26.63 24.31 5.10
N PRO A 329 27.94 24.17 4.94
CA PRO A 329 28.71 23.12 5.59
C PRO A 329 28.67 23.18 7.12
N ASP A 330 28.82 24.38 7.67
CA ASP A 330 28.80 24.60 9.11
C ASP A 330 27.39 24.45 9.67
N LEU A 331 26.37 24.86 8.90
CA LEU A 331 24.97 24.75 9.24
C LEU A 331 24.52 23.29 9.30
N TYR A 332 24.94 22.46 8.33
CA TYR A 332 24.62 21.02 8.34
C TYR A 332 25.14 20.33 9.60
N ARG A 333 26.41 20.57 9.94
CA ARG A 333 27.02 20.00 11.16
C ARG A 333 26.34 20.53 12.41
N TYR A 334 26.08 21.82 12.47
CA TYR A 334 25.40 22.48 13.59
C TYR A 334 24.03 21.86 13.85
N CYS A 335 23.21 21.67 12.83
CA CYS A 335 21.89 21.06 12.95
C CYS A 335 21.97 19.59 13.37
N ARG A 336 22.88 18.83 12.77
CA ARG A 336 23.03 17.39 13.02
C ARG A 336 23.42 17.05 14.46
N GLU A 337 24.16 17.92 15.13
CA GLU A 337 24.65 17.70 16.48
C GLU A 337 23.64 18.12 17.57
N ARG A 338 22.59 18.84 17.20
CA ARG A 338 21.63 19.43 18.13
C ARG A 338 20.20 18.96 17.87
N ARG A 339 19.39 19.01 18.94
CA ARG A 339 17.94 18.90 18.87
C ARG A 339 17.36 20.31 19.06
N PHE A 340 16.69 20.82 18.05
CA PHE A 340 16.06 22.13 18.09
C PHE A 340 14.64 22.02 18.63
N VAL A 341 14.39 22.64 19.76
CA VAL A 341 13.07 22.72 20.39
C VAL A 341 12.74 24.18 20.58
N GLU A 342 11.59 24.60 20.11
CA GLU A 342 11.07 25.94 20.38
C GLU A 342 10.19 25.90 21.61
N GLU A 343 10.48 26.80 22.55
CA GLU A 343 9.68 27.04 23.74
C GLU A 343 9.17 28.49 23.72
N ARG A 344 7.97 28.70 24.21
CA ARG A 344 7.42 30.05 24.33
C ARG A 344 8.21 30.80 25.41
N ALA A 345 8.91 31.86 24.99
CA ALA A 345 9.63 32.72 25.92
C ALA A 345 8.73 33.89 26.36
N ASP A 346 8.73 34.17 27.66
CA ASP A 346 8.00 35.33 28.24
C ASP A 346 8.70 36.66 27.98
N SER A 347 9.93 36.64 27.42
CA SER A 347 10.68 37.85 27.07
C SER A 347 11.42 37.66 25.73
N TYR A 348 11.39 38.72 24.92
CA TYR A 348 12.06 38.82 23.62
C TYR A 348 13.58 38.76 23.74
N THR A 349 14.21 37.62 23.65
CA THR A 349 15.66 37.44 23.41
C THR A 349 15.88 36.59 22.18
N ALA A 350 15.19 36.86 21.11
CA ALA A 350 15.24 36.03 19.95
C ALA A 350 15.15 36.84 18.66
N TRP A 351 15.34 36.23 17.59
CA TRP A 351 15.28 36.79 16.25
C TRP A 351 14.24 37.90 16.12
N PRO A 352 14.61 39.05 15.52
CA PRO A 352 13.68 40.15 15.37
C PRO A 352 12.43 39.72 14.60
N GLY A 353 11.30 39.67 15.28
CA GLY A 353 9.98 39.47 14.71
C GLY A 353 9.20 38.25 15.11
N MET A 354 9.76 37.27 15.84
CA MET A 354 9.03 36.07 16.24
C MET A 354 9.33 35.68 17.69
N GLY A 355 8.41 35.80 18.59
CA GLY A 355 8.53 35.58 20.03
C GLY A 355 8.85 34.14 20.49
N TYR A 356 9.86 33.51 19.90
CA TYR A 356 10.34 32.15 20.21
C TYR A 356 11.86 32.15 20.35
N SER A 357 12.39 31.36 21.28
CA SER A 357 13.83 31.17 21.49
C SER A 357 14.42 30.26 20.42
N LEU A 358 15.70 30.45 20.10
CA LEU A 358 16.48 29.51 19.29
C LEU A 358 16.82 28.24 20.07
#